data_afd53fd3875437f77242bf36c4eccf9b
#
_entry.id   afd53fd3875437f77242bf36c4eccf9b
#
_cell.length_a   1.000
_cell.length_b   1.000
_cell.length_c   1.000
_cell.angle_alpha   90.00
_cell.angle_beta   90.00
_cell.angle_gamma   90.00
#
_symmetry.space_group_name_H-M   'P 1'
#
loop_
_entity.id
_entity.type
_entity.pdbx_description
1 polymer ?
#
loop_
_entity_poly.entity_id
_entity_poly.type
_entity_poly.pdbx_seq_one_letter_code
_entity_poly.pdbx_strand_id
1 'polypeptide(L)'
;MNKLKTKVRVVLFGPPGSGKGTFSSQIKKILPEIPHISTGDIFRENLKNETPLGLKAKEFMDKGELVPDEVTIDMVADRLGKEDVKEHGFILDGFPRTLNQTEALTQITDVDLLLLLDVNRDIITKRILGRYSCKSCGEIFNKYTLPPKVEGICDKCGAEIKFEQRSDDNEETLKNRLDAYEKNAKPIIKYYKKKKLLRKVNAENTLKLTENDIIKILEL
;
A
#
# COMPACT_ATOMS: atom_id res chain seq x y z
N MET A 1 -29.68 -14.63 -0.84
CA MET A 1 -28.43 -14.05 -0.33
C MET A 1 -27.36 -14.31 -1.37
N ASN A 2 -26.91 -13.28 -2.10
CA ASN A 2 -25.74 -13.44 -2.97
C ASN A 2 -24.55 -13.79 -2.08
N LYS A 3 -23.86 -14.91 -2.34
CA LYS A 3 -22.58 -15.20 -1.69
C LYS A 3 -21.61 -14.09 -2.05
N LEU A 4 -21.01 -13.42 -1.06
CA LEU A 4 -19.91 -12.50 -1.28
C LEU A 4 -18.81 -13.20 -2.09
N LYS A 5 -18.28 -12.50 -3.07
CA LYS A 5 -17.12 -12.98 -3.83
C LYS A 5 -15.93 -13.07 -2.87
N THR A 6 -15.44 -14.27 -2.59
CA THR A 6 -14.39 -14.50 -1.59
C THR A 6 -12.97 -14.31 -2.13
N LYS A 7 -12.83 -14.19 -3.45
CA LYS A 7 -11.54 -13.99 -4.12
C LYS A 7 -11.60 -12.75 -4.98
N VAL A 8 -10.70 -11.81 -4.72
CA VAL A 8 -10.57 -10.57 -5.51
C VAL A 8 -9.09 -10.18 -5.64
N ARG A 9 -8.72 -9.62 -6.79
CA ARG A 9 -7.36 -9.19 -7.11
C ARG A 9 -7.35 -7.67 -7.27
N VAL A 10 -7.02 -7.00 -6.16
CA VAL A 10 -7.11 -5.54 -6.05
C VAL A 10 -5.73 -4.91 -6.06
N VAL A 11 -5.57 -3.88 -6.88
CA VAL A 11 -4.41 -2.99 -6.84
C VAL A 11 -4.82 -1.70 -6.12
N LEU A 12 -4.14 -1.37 -5.04
CA LEU A 12 -4.28 -0.07 -4.37
C LEU A 12 -3.29 0.93 -4.99
N PHE A 13 -3.83 1.95 -5.61
CA PHE A 13 -3.06 2.98 -6.29
C PHE A 13 -3.31 4.35 -5.70
N GLY A 14 -2.28 5.19 -5.64
CA GLY A 14 -2.39 6.55 -5.10
C GLY A 14 -1.06 7.04 -4.56
N PRO A 15 -0.94 8.36 -4.27
CA PRO A 15 0.31 8.96 -3.82
C PRO A 15 0.79 8.36 -2.48
N PRO A 16 2.07 8.55 -2.11
CA PRO A 16 2.52 8.25 -0.76
C PRO A 16 1.62 8.95 0.26
N GLY A 17 1.31 8.30 1.37
CA GLY A 17 0.41 8.89 2.39
C GLY A 17 -1.08 8.89 2.04
N SER A 18 -1.52 8.34 0.90
CA SER A 18 -2.95 8.28 0.53
C SER A 18 -3.79 7.35 1.41
N GLY A 19 -3.18 6.55 2.30
CA GLY A 19 -3.90 5.65 3.20
C GLY A 19 -4.13 4.24 2.68
N LYS A 20 -3.34 3.79 1.69
CA LYS A 20 -3.41 2.42 1.11
C LYS A 20 -3.36 1.32 2.18
N GLY A 21 -2.40 1.39 3.10
CA GLY A 21 -2.28 0.42 4.19
C GLY A 21 -3.50 0.41 5.13
N THR A 22 -4.05 1.57 5.46
CA THR A 22 -5.30 1.67 6.26
C THR A 22 -6.47 1.05 5.52
N PHE A 23 -6.59 1.32 4.21
CA PHE A 23 -7.66 0.77 3.39
C PHE A 23 -7.52 -0.75 3.22
N SER A 24 -6.30 -1.27 3.05
CA SER A 24 -6.05 -2.71 3.01
C SER A 24 -6.44 -3.41 4.31
N SER A 25 -6.17 -2.78 5.46
CA SER A 25 -6.58 -3.30 6.77
C SER A 25 -8.10 -3.38 6.91
N GLN A 26 -8.84 -2.45 6.32
CA GLN A 26 -10.30 -2.49 6.29
C GLN A 26 -10.84 -3.60 5.37
N ILE A 27 -10.22 -3.80 4.19
CA ILE A 27 -10.57 -4.93 3.32
C ILE A 27 -10.35 -6.26 4.04
N LYS A 28 -9.26 -6.40 4.76
CA LYS A 28 -8.94 -7.62 5.53
C LYS A 28 -9.92 -7.93 6.67
N LYS A 29 -10.69 -6.96 7.17
CA LYS A 29 -11.79 -7.25 8.11
C LYS A 29 -12.92 -8.00 7.46
N ILE A 30 -13.15 -7.78 6.15
CA ILE A 30 -14.21 -8.41 5.35
C ILE A 30 -13.71 -9.71 4.72
N LEU A 31 -12.47 -9.70 4.25
CA LEU A 31 -11.78 -10.83 3.62
C LEU A 31 -10.50 -11.15 4.42
N PRO A 32 -10.59 -11.82 5.58
CA PRO A 32 -9.46 -12.01 6.49
C PRO A 32 -8.31 -12.81 5.88
N GLU A 33 -8.61 -13.77 5.01
CA GLU A 33 -7.62 -14.63 4.35
C GLU A 33 -6.90 -13.97 3.17
N ILE A 34 -7.38 -12.80 2.68
CA ILE A 34 -6.76 -12.15 1.53
C ILE A 34 -5.35 -11.65 1.87
N PRO A 35 -4.30 -12.06 1.15
CA PRO A 35 -2.96 -11.56 1.38
C PRO A 35 -2.83 -10.08 0.97
N HIS A 36 -2.25 -9.27 1.86
CA HIS A 36 -1.80 -7.92 1.56
C HIS A 36 -0.33 -7.95 1.17
N ILE A 37 -0.04 -7.59 -0.07
CA ILE A 37 1.30 -7.58 -0.66
C ILE A 37 1.73 -6.13 -0.82
N SER A 38 2.54 -5.65 0.10
CA SER A 38 3.12 -4.31 0.08
C SER A 38 4.58 -4.40 -0.34
N THR A 39 4.92 -3.87 -1.51
CA THR A 39 6.32 -3.84 -1.98
C THR A 39 7.24 -3.10 -1.02
N GLY A 40 6.75 -2.00 -0.45
CA GLY A 40 7.50 -1.25 0.55
C GLY A 40 7.77 -2.05 1.82
N ASP A 41 6.82 -2.89 2.27
CA ASP A 41 7.01 -3.71 3.47
C ASP A 41 7.96 -4.87 3.19
N ILE A 42 7.86 -5.50 2.00
CA ILE A 42 8.80 -6.55 1.58
C ILE A 42 10.24 -6.01 1.53
N PHE A 43 10.46 -4.83 0.95
CA PHE A 43 11.79 -4.22 0.94
C PHE A 43 12.30 -3.88 2.34
N ARG A 44 11.46 -3.35 3.22
CA ARG A 44 11.83 -3.04 4.62
C ARG A 44 12.15 -4.31 5.42
N GLU A 45 11.40 -5.38 5.22
CA GLU A 45 11.69 -6.68 5.84
C GLU A 45 13.03 -7.25 5.37
N ASN A 46 13.29 -7.21 4.05
CA ASN A 46 14.57 -7.60 3.49
C ASN A 46 15.72 -6.74 4.02
N LEU A 47 15.50 -5.43 4.17
CA LEU A 47 16.50 -4.54 4.76
C LEU A 47 16.78 -4.87 6.22
N LYS A 48 15.74 -5.13 7.01
CA LYS A 48 15.87 -5.55 8.41
C LYS A 48 16.66 -6.84 8.56
N ASN A 49 16.53 -7.75 7.60
CA ASN A 49 17.22 -9.03 7.54
C ASN A 49 18.56 -8.94 6.79
N GLU A 50 19.00 -7.73 6.41
CA GLU A 50 20.26 -7.44 5.72
C GLU A 50 20.50 -8.28 4.46
N THR A 51 19.41 -8.64 3.75
CA THR A 51 19.54 -9.38 2.49
C THR A 51 20.13 -8.50 1.38
N PRO A 52 20.79 -9.08 0.35
CA PRO A 52 21.28 -8.32 -0.81
C PRO A 52 20.18 -7.46 -1.47
N LEU A 53 18.96 -7.99 -1.53
CA LEU A 53 17.78 -7.27 -2.04
C LEU A 53 17.46 -6.04 -1.18
N GLY A 54 17.43 -6.21 0.15
CA GLY A 54 17.15 -5.13 1.09
C GLY A 54 18.19 -4.03 1.05
N LEU A 55 19.48 -4.40 1.03
CA LEU A 55 20.59 -3.46 0.94
C LEU A 55 20.54 -2.65 -0.37
N LYS A 56 20.29 -3.32 -1.51
CA LYS A 56 20.11 -2.65 -2.80
C LYS A 56 18.90 -1.71 -2.82
N ALA A 57 17.77 -2.12 -2.26
CA ALA A 57 16.57 -1.31 -2.20
C ALA A 57 16.75 -0.06 -1.32
N LYS A 58 17.55 -0.15 -0.25
CA LYS A 58 17.82 0.96 0.68
C LYS A 58 18.36 2.20 -0.04
N GLU A 59 19.27 2.03 -0.99
CA GLU A 59 19.89 3.14 -1.74
C GLU A 59 18.87 4.03 -2.45
N PHE A 60 17.78 3.42 -2.95
CA PHE A 60 16.68 4.12 -3.60
C PHE A 60 15.67 4.65 -2.60
N MET A 61 15.31 3.83 -1.60
CA MET A 61 14.31 4.20 -0.60
C MET A 61 14.71 5.41 0.23
N ASP A 62 15.97 5.49 0.65
CA ASP A 62 16.51 6.62 1.44
C ASP A 62 16.48 7.94 0.65
N LYS A 63 16.52 7.88 -0.68
CA LYS A 63 16.39 9.03 -1.57
C LYS A 63 14.93 9.33 -2.00
N GLY A 64 13.99 8.45 -1.64
CA GLY A 64 12.60 8.53 -2.11
C GLY A 64 12.40 8.17 -3.58
N GLU A 65 13.38 7.48 -4.17
CA GLU A 65 13.37 7.01 -5.56
C GLU A 65 12.68 5.65 -5.70
N LEU A 66 12.38 5.25 -6.93
CA LEU A 66 11.85 3.92 -7.21
C LEU A 66 13.01 2.91 -7.30
N VAL A 67 12.85 1.77 -6.64
CA VAL A 67 13.71 0.61 -6.88
C VAL A 67 13.56 0.17 -8.35
N PRO A 68 14.62 -0.23 -9.04
CA PRO A 68 14.57 -0.62 -10.45
C PRO A 68 13.42 -1.61 -10.75
N ASP A 69 12.77 -1.40 -11.90
CA ASP A 69 11.57 -2.17 -12.30
C ASP A 69 11.82 -3.67 -12.29
N GLU A 70 12.93 -4.14 -12.86
CA GLU A 70 13.28 -5.56 -12.94
C GLU A 70 13.26 -6.22 -11.56
N VAL A 71 13.95 -5.60 -10.58
CA VAL A 71 14.04 -6.11 -9.22
C VAL A 71 12.65 -6.17 -8.56
N THR A 72 11.85 -5.13 -8.79
CA THR A 72 10.51 -5.05 -8.20
C THR A 72 9.54 -6.03 -8.86
N ILE A 73 9.62 -6.21 -10.18
CA ILE A 73 8.80 -7.15 -10.95
C ILE A 73 9.08 -8.58 -10.50
N ASP A 74 10.34 -9.00 -10.42
CA ASP A 74 10.72 -10.35 -10.02
C ASP A 74 10.24 -10.68 -8.60
N MET A 75 10.43 -9.75 -7.67
CA MET A 75 9.95 -9.89 -6.30
C MET A 75 8.41 -10.04 -6.22
N VAL A 76 7.68 -9.24 -6.99
CA VAL A 76 6.21 -9.30 -7.03
C VAL A 76 5.74 -10.59 -7.71
N ALA A 77 6.38 -11.02 -8.80
CA ALA A 77 6.05 -12.26 -9.49
C ALA A 77 6.22 -13.48 -8.58
N ASP A 78 7.34 -13.57 -7.84
CA ASP A 78 7.55 -14.63 -6.86
C ASP A 78 6.44 -14.65 -5.80
N ARG A 79 6.09 -13.49 -5.23
CA ARG A 79 5.04 -13.39 -4.20
C ARG A 79 3.66 -13.73 -4.73
N LEU A 80 3.32 -13.30 -5.94
CA LEU A 80 2.03 -13.60 -6.59
C LEU A 80 1.90 -15.08 -6.96
N GLY A 81 3.02 -15.79 -7.13
CA GLY A 81 3.04 -17.22 -7.41
C GLY A 81 2.73 -18.13 -6.22
N LYS A 82 2.64 -17.60 -4.98
CA LYS A 82 2.39 -18.42 -3.78
C LYS A 82 0.94 -18.91 -3.70
N GLU A 83 0.72 -20.05 -3.03
CA GLU A 83 -0.58 -20.72 -2.96
C GLU A 83 -1.65 -19.88 -2.28
N ASP A 84 -1.33 -19.14 -1.21
CA ASP A 84 -2.27 -18.25 -0.53
C ASP A 84 -2.86 -17.19 -1.47
N VAL A 85 -2.06 -16.69 -2.40
CA VAL A 85 -2.49 -15.73 -3.43
C VAL A 85 -3.37 -16.39 -4.48
N LYS A 86 -3.00 -17.59 -4.91
CA LYS A 86 -3.80 -18.36 -5.87
C LYS A 86 -5.18 -18.69 -5.31
N GLU A 87 -5.27 -19.00 -4.04
CA GLU A 87 -6.51 -19.37 -3.37
C GLU A 87 -7.40 -18.15 -3.06
N HIS A 88 -6.85 -17.11 -2.44
CA HIS A 88 -7.64 -16.00 -1.88
C HIS A 88 -7.60 -14.70 -2.71
N GLY A 89 -6.79 -14.63 -3.78
CA GLY A 89 -6.53 -13.38 -4.49
C GLY A 89 -5.51 -12.52 -3.76
N PHE A 90 -5.57 -11.20 -3.92
CA PHE A 90 -4.59 -10.31 -3.29
C PHE A 90 -5.05 -8.85 -3.18
N ILE A 91 -4.46 -8.16 -2.24
CA ILE A 91 -4.38 -6.70 -2.20
C ILE A 91 -2.93 -6.32 -2.49
N LEU A 92 -2.66 -5.66 -3.63
CA LEU A 92 -1.32 -5.24 -4.03
C LEU A 92 -1.14 -3.75 -3.76
N ASP A 93 -0.17 -3.39 -2.93
CA ASP A 93 0.14 -2.02 -2.51
C ASP A 93 1.57 -1.65 -2.90
N GLY A 94 1.70 -0.50 -3.57
CA GLY A 94 2.98 0.02 -4.00
C GLY A 94 3.52 -0.57 -5.31
N PHE A 95 2.71 -1.35 -6.02
CA PHE A 95 2.96 -1.85 -7.36
C PHE A 95 1.64 -1.95 -8.13
N PRO A 96 1.57 -1.56 -9.42
CA PRO A 96 2.66 -0.98 -10.22
C PRO A 96 2.91 0.50 -9.88
N ARG A 97 4.12 0.99 -10.12
CA ARG A 97 4.51 2.41 -10.01
C ARG A 97 4.99 3.01 -11.34
N THR A 98 5.20 2.18 -12.36
CA THR A 98 5.56 2.58 -13.73
C THR A 98 4.66 1.89 -14.74
N LEU A 99 4.65 2.38 -16.00
CA LEU A 99 3.91 1.71 -17.07
C LEU A 99 4.50 0.33 -17.37
N ASN A 100 5.83 0.19 -17.35
CA ASN A 100 6.52 -1.08 -17.55
C ASN A 100 6.10 -2.12 -16.49
N GLN A 101 6.05 -1.72 -15.20
CA GLN A 101 5.49 -2.59 -14.15
C GLN A 101 4.02 -2.95 -14.37
N THR A 102 3.22 -2.03 -14.94
CA THR A 102 1.81 -2.29 -15.27
C THR A 102 1.68 -3.36 -16.35
N GLU A 103 2.49 -3.26 -17.39
CA GLU A 103 2.53 -4.23 -18.49
C GLU A 103 3.01 -5.60 -17.99
N ALA A 104 4.09 -5.62 -17.19
CA ALA A 104 4.58 -6.85 -16.57
C ALA A 104 3.52 -7.52 -15.66
N LEU A 105 2.80 -6.75 -14.85
CA LEU A 105 1.75 -7.29 -13.98
C LEU A 105 0.68 -8.04 -14.77
N THR A 106 0.30 -7.54 -15.95
CA THR A 106 -0.72 -8.19 -16.79
C THR A 106 -0.25 -9.49 -17.46
N GLN A 107 1.06 -9.71 -17.50
CA GLN A 107 1.61 -11.01 -17.94
C GLN A 107 1.69 -12.02 -16.78
N ILE A 108 1.79 -11.51 -15.54
CA ILE A 108 1.91 -12.36 -14.34
C ILE A 108 0.54 -12.81 -13.85
N THR A 109 -0.45 -11.92 -13.83
CA THR A 109 -1.78 -12.19 -13.28
C THR A 109 -2.84 -11.22 -13.82
N ASP A 110 -4.09 -11.64 -13.77
CA ASP A 110 -5.20 -10.71 -13.97
C ASP A 110 -5.38 -9.80 -12.73
N VAL A 111 -5.91 -8.62 -12.99
CA VAL A 111 -6.34 -7.65 -11.97
C VAL A 111 -7.84 -7.44 -12.14
N ASP A 112 -8.61 -7.56 -11.05
CA ASP A 112 -10.06 -7.33 -11.07
C ASP A 112 -10.39 -5.84 -10.94
N LEU A 113 -9.56 -5.09 -10.16
CA LEU A 113 -9.84 -3.69 -9.83
C LEU A 113 -8.57 -2.94 -9.45
N LEU A 114 -8.39 -1.73 -10.00
CA LEU A 114 -7.46 -0.74 -9.48
C LEU A 114 -8.24 0.34 -8.74
N LEU A 115 -7.99 0.46 -7.45
CA LEU A 115 -8.56 1.49 -6.58
C LEU A 115 -7.62 2.68 -6.49
N LEU A 116 -8.01 3.77 -7.15
CA LEU A 116 -7.29 5.04 -7.06
C LEU A 116 -7.75 5.80 -5.81
N LEU A 117 -6.89 5.82 -4.80
CA LEU A 117 -7.10 6.58 -3.57
C LEU A 117 -6.74 8.04 -3.79
N ASP A 118 -7.77 8.88 -3.90
CA ASP A 118 -7.65 10.31 -4.12
C ASP A 118 -7.64 11.06 -2.80
N VAL A 119 -6.66 11.93 -2.58
CA VAL A 119 -6.46 12.66 -1.33
C VAL A 119 -5.72 13.96 -1.57
N ASN A 120 -6.10 14.99 -0.82
CA ASN A 120 -5.46 16.30 -0.88
C ASN A 120 -3.99 16.24 -0.43
N ARG A 121 -3.14 17.05 -1.06
CA ARG A 121 -1.68 17.10 -0.80
C ARG A 121 -1.34 17.50 0.64
N ASP A 122 -2.10 18.42 1.24
CA ASP A 122 -1.88 18.85 2.62
C ASP A 122 -2.12 17.72 3.63
N ILE A 123 -3.10 16.87 3.34
CA ILE A 123 -3.38 15.67 4.15
C ILE A 123 -2.24 14.66 4.01
N ILE A 124 -1.69 14.49 2.82
CA ILE A 124 -0.54 13.61 2.57
C ILE A 124 0.64 14.00 3.44
N THR A 125 1.00 15.29 3.44
CA THR A 125 2.12 15.81 4.22
C THR A 125 1.95 15.52 5.71
N LYS A 126 0.79 15.83 6.27
CA LYS A 126 0.46 15.52 7.68
C LYS A 126 0.53 14.02 7.99
N ARG A 127 0.05 13.18 7.05
CA ARG A 127 0.07 11.72 7.22
C ARG A 127 1.47 11.14 7.19
N ILE A 128 2.34 11.62 6.31
CA ILE A 128 3.72 11.11 6.21
C ILE A 128 4.57 11.61 7.36
N LEU A 129 4.61 12.93 7.59
CA LEU A 129 5.47 13.51 8.62
C LEU A 129 5.00 13.21 10.05
N GLY A 130 3.72 12.88 10.21
CA GLY A 130 3.17 12.49 11.51
C GLY A 130 3.18 10.98 11.77
N ARG A 131 3.61 10.15 10.81
CA ARG A 131 3.57 8.69 10.93
C ARG A 131 4.65 8.15 11.86
N TYR A 132 4.29 7.15 12.65
CA TYR A 132 5.19 6.34 13.43
C TYR A 132 4.61 4.94 13.61
N SER A 133 5.42 3.98 14.04
CA SER A 133 4.99 2.60 14.20
C SER A 133 5.40 2.01 15.54
N CYS A 134 4.63 1.03 15.98
CA CYS A 134 4.99 0.21 17.12
C CYS A 134 6.13 -0.74 16.76
N LYS A 135 7.25 -0.69 17.48
CA LYS A 135 8.40 -1.58 17.26
C LYS A 135 8.07 -3.06 17.46
N SER A 136 7.12 -3.36 18.34
CA SER A 136 6.80 -4.74 18.71
C SER A 136 5.94 -5.45 17.67
N CYS A 137 4.93 -4.76 17.07
CA CYS A 137 3.97 -5.40 16.16
C CYS A 137 3.81 -4.71 14.81
N GLY A 138 4.52 -3.61 14.55
CA GLY A 138 4.47 -2.87 13.29
C GLY A 138 3.21 -2.03 13.09
N GLU A 139 2.28 -1.96 14.09
CA GLU A 139 1.06 -1.16 13.96
C GLU A 139 1.40 0.30 13.69
N ILE A 140 0.67 0.91 12.75
CA ILE A 140 0.94 2.27 12.28
C ILE A 140 0.01 3.25 12.98
N PHE A 141 0.60 4.28 13.53
CA PHE A 141 -0.08 5.42 14.14
C PHE A 141 0.29 6.73 13.43
N ASN A 142 -0.45 7.77 13.74
CA ASN A 142 -0.16 9.11 13.26
C ASN A 142 -0.52 10.15 14.32
N LYS A 143 0.43 11.00 14.67
CA LYS A 143 0.26 12.02 15.71
C LYS A 143 -0.88 13.01 15.45
N TYR A 144 -1.29 13.19 14.17
CA TYR A 144 -2.34 14.16 13.79
C TYR A 144 -3.67 13.52 13.45
N THR A 145 -3.65 12.30 12.88
CA THR A 145 -4.85 11.72 12.27
C THR A 145 -5.26 10.36 12.83
N LEU A 146 -4.35 9.67 13.51
CA LEU A 146 -4.58 8.34 14.09
C LEU A 146 -3.68 8.13 15.32
N PRO A 147 -3.83 8.91 16.40
CA PRO A 147 -3.10 8.68 17.64
C PRO A 147 -3.60 7.38 18.31
N PRO A 148 -2.79 6.72 19.16
CA PRO A 148 -3.26 5.61 19.97
C PRO A 148 -4.32 6.08 20.97
N LYS A 149 -5.20 5.20 21.39
CA LYS A 149 -6.28 5.50 22.36
C LYS A 149 -5.73 5.92 23.72
N VAL A 150 -4.63 5.30 24.13
CA VAL A 150 -3.86 5.66 25.32
C VAL A 150 -2.47 6.08 24.85
N GLU A 151 -2.06 7.29 25.23
CA GLU A 151 -0.76 7.82 24.83
C GLU A 151 0.36 6.86 25.26
N GLY A 152 1.26 6.56 24.33
CA GLY A 152 2.40 5.65 24.59
C GLY A 152 2.08 4.16 24.58
N ILE A 153 0.81 3.74 24.45
CA ILE A 153 0.44 2.33 24.44
C ILE A 153 -0.10 1.90 23.07
N CYS A 154 0.39 0.79 22.55
CA CYS A 154 -0.07 0.26 21.28
C CYS A 154 -1.47 -0.36 21.40
N ASP A 155 -2.44 0.14 20.63
CA ASP A 155 -3.82 -0.36 20.63
C ASP A 155 -3.95 -1.84 20.22
N LYS A 156 -2.94 -2.38 19.49
CA LYS A 156 -2.97 -3.72 18.95
C LYS A 156 -2.32 -4.76 19.87
N CYS A 157 -1.13 -4.45 20.40
CA CYS A 157 -0.36 -5.42 21.17
C CYS A 157 -0.17 -5.03 22.64
N GLY A 158 -0.65 -3.87 23.07
CA GLY A 158 -0.51 -3.38 24.45
C GLY A 158 0.92 -2.97 24.85
N ALA A 159 1.89 -3.08 23.97
CA ALA A 159 3.26 -2.69 24.27
C ALA A 159 3.40 -1.17 24.37
N GLU A 160 4.36 -0.71 25.20
CA GLU A 160 4.78 0.68 25.20
C GLU A 160 5.34 1.06 23.85
N ILE A 161 4.80 2.14 23.25
CA ILE A 161 5.23 2.60 21.93
C ILE A 161 6.47 3.48 22.10
N LYS A 162 7.62 2.93 21.75
CA LYS A 162 8.80 3.75 21.45
C LYS A 162 8.62 4.25 20.02
N PHE A 163 8.41 5.56 19.87
CA PHE A 163 8.18 6.20 18.59
C PHE A 163 9.30 5.88 17.60
N GLU A 164 8.99 5.14 16.56
CA GLU A 164 9.90 4.89 15.45
C GLU A 164 9.30 5.44 14.18
N GLN A 165 9.92 6.50 13.68
CA GLN A 165 9.60 7.06 12.38
C GLN A 165 10.42 6.33 11.32
N ARG A 166 9.84 6.09 10.14
CA ARG A 166 10.58 5.50 9.01
C ARG A 166 11.66 6.48 8.54
N SER A 167 12.80 5.98 8.11
CA SER A 167 13.90 6.82 7.57
C SER A 167 13.45 7.62 6.34
N ASP A 168 12.49 7.07 5.58
CA ASP A 168 11.92 7.67 4.38
C ASP A 168 10.71 8.60 4.65
N ASP A 169 10.43 8.96 5.90
CA ASP A 169 9.33 9.87 6.28
C ASP A 169 9.85 11.27 6.68
N ASN A 170 10.53 11.93 5.77
CA ASN A 170 11.00 13.30 5.89
C ASN A 170 10.55 14.14 4.67
N GLU A 171 10.72 15.47 4.75
CA GLU A 171 10.22 16.39 3.72
C GLU A 171 10.89 16.19 2.36
N GLU A 172 12.19 15.92 2.34
CA GLU A 172 12.97 15.75 1.11
C GLU A 172 12.55 14.47 0.37
N THR A 173 12.53 13.33 1.07
CA THR A 173 12.08 12.07 0.48
C THR A 173 10.61 12.10 0.11
N LEU A 174 9.76 12.78 0.88
CA LEU A 174 8.35 12.97 0.52
C LEU A 174 8.21 13.70 -0.81
N LYS A 175 8.96 14.80 -1.01
CA LYS A 175 8.95 15.53 -2.27
C LYS A 175 9.34 14.63 -3.43
N ASN A 176 10.47 13.92 -3.33
CA ASN A 176 10.95 13.02 -4.39
C ASN A 176 9.92 11.90 -4.71
N ARG A 177 9.28 11.34 -3.69
CA ARG A 177 8.21 10.32 -3.84
C ARG A 177 6.97 10.87 -4.52
N LEU A 178 6.59 12.11 -4.24
CA LEU A 178 5.46 12.77 -4.91
C LEU A 178 5.80 13.08 -6.37
N ASP A 179 6.99 13.58 -6.66
CA ASP A 179 7.45 13.86 -8.01
C ASP A 179 7.51 12.57 -8.85
N ALA A 180 8.04 11.48 -8.28
CA ALA A 180 8.04 10.17 -8.93
C ALA A 180 6.62 9.65 -9.20
N TYR A 181 5.67 9.83 -8.26
CA TYR A 181 4.27 9.47 -8.44
C TYR A 181 3.61 10.30 -9.56
N GLU A 182 3.74 11.62 -9.53
CA GLU A 182 3.12 12.52 -10.51
C GLU A 182 3.62 12.23 -11.93
N LYS A 183 4.92 11.95 -12.07
CA LYS A 183 5.53 11.57 -13.36
C LYS A 183 4.92 10.29 -13.95
N ASN A 184 4.64 9.29 -13.11
CA ASN A 184 4.27 7.96 -13.58
C ASN A 184 2.77 7.65 -13.49
N ALA A 185 1.98 8.39 -12.68
CA ALA A 185 0.59 8.03 -12.40
C ALA A 185 -0.34 8.12 -13.61
N LYS A 186 -0.20 9.16 -14.44
CA LYS A 186 -1.11 9.39 -15.59
C LYS A 186 -1.18 8.22 -16.58
N PRO A 187 -0.06 7.63 -17.04
CA PRO A 187 -0.09 6.47 -17.93
C PRO A 187 -0.79 5.26 -17.31
N ILE A 188 -0.52 4.97 -16.04
CA ILE A 188 -1.10 3.85 -15.30
C ILE A 188 -2.62 4.02 -15.18
N ILE A 189 -3.07 5.19 -14.73
CA ILE A 189 -4.50 5.52 -14.61
C ILE A 189 -5.19 5.39 -15.97
N LYS A 190 -4.58 5.90 -17.03
CA LYS A 190 -5.11 5.79 -18.40
C LYS A 190 -5.24 4.33 -18.84
N TYR A 191 -4.25 3.50 -18.53
CA TYR A 191 -4.25 2.07 -18.83
C TYR A 191 -5.44 1.36 -18.20
N TYR A 192 -5.60 1.46 -16.86
CA TYR A 192 -6.69 0.80 -16.16
C TYR A 192 -8.07 1.39 -16.46
N LYS A 193 -8.15 2.69 -16.74
CA LYS A 193 -9.39 3.34 -17.22
C LYS A 193 -9.83 2.76 -18.57
N LYS A 194 -8.91 2.56 -19.52
CA LYS A 194 -9.21 1.94 -20.83
C LYS A 194 -9.70 0.50 -20.67
N LYS A 195 -9.17 -0.22 -19.70
CA LYS A 195 -9.60 -1.59 -19.34
C LYS A 195 -10.91 -1.65 -18.55
N LYS A 196 -11.49 -0.52 -18.15
CA LYS A 196 -12.68 -0.40 -17.27
C LYS A 196 -12.48 -1.03 -15.88
N LEU A 197 -11.25 -1.10 -15.42
CA LEU A 197 -10.84 -1.66 -14.12
C LEU A 197 -10.49 -0.57 -13.08
N LEU A 198 -10.68 0.72 -13.43
CA LEU A 198 -10.37 1.83 -12.54
C LEU A 198 -11.59 2.24 -11.72
N ARG A 199 -11.43 2.32 -10.41
CA ARG A 199 -12.38 2.97 -9.51
C ARG A 199 -11.68 4.01 -8.64
N LYS A 200 -12.23 5.21 -8.57
CA LYS A 200 -11.73 6.30 -7.73
C LYS A 200 -12.45 6.29 -6.39
N VAL A 201 -11.68 6.39 -5.30
CA VAL A 201 -12.17 6.45 -3.93
C VAL A 201 -11.64 7.72 -3.28
N ASN A 202 -12.51 8.53 -2.69
CA ASN A 202 -12.07 9.64 -1.83
C ASN A 202 -11.42 9.06 -0.57
N ALA A 203 -10.11 9.30 -0.43
CA ALA A 203 -9.31 8.76 0.65
C ALA A 203 -8.95 9.79 1.75
N GLU A 204 -9.63 10.94 1.77
CA GLU A 204 -9.43 11.94 2.82
C GLU A 204 -9.82 11.41 4.20
N ASN A 205 -10.83 10.55 4.27
CA ASN A 205 -11.27 9.95 5.52
C ASN A 205 -11.75 8.50 5.35
N THR A 206 -10.83 7.62 4.93
CA THR A 206 -11.13 6.20 4.73
C THR A 206 -11.58 5.49 6.01
N LEU A 207 -11.19 5.99 7.19
CA LEU A 207 -11.61 5.42 8.48
C LEU A 207 -13.12 5.53 8.74
N LYS A 208 -13.82 6.43 8.03
CA LYS A 208 -15.29 6.56 8.12
C LYS A 208 -16.06 5.61 7.21
N LEU A 209 -15.38 4.93 6.29
CA LEU A 209 -16.04 3.95 5.42
C LEU A 209 -16.54 2.77 6.24
N THR A 210 -17.81 2.43 6.03
CA THR A 210 -18.41 1.24 6.60
C THR A 210 -18.01 -0.01 5.83
N GLU A 211 -18.20 -1.19 6.41
CA GLU A 211 -17.99 -2.47 5.71
C GLU A 211 -18.83 -2.55 4.44
N ASN A 212 -20.10 -2.09 4.48
CA ASN A 212 -20.97 -2.04 3.31
C ASN A 212 -20.43 -1.13 2.20
N ASP A 213 -19.80 0.00 2.54
CA ASP A 213 -19.18 0.87 1.55
C ASP A 213 -18.01 0.15 0.86
N ILE A 214 -17.20 -0.56 1.62
CA ILE A 214 -16.06 -1.32 1.10
C ILE A 214 -16.54 -2.48 0.22
N ILE A 215 -17.57 -3.23 0.64
CA ILE A 215 -18.18 -4.29 -0.16
C ILE A 215 -18.66 -3.73 -1.52
N LYS A 216 -19.34 -2.60 -1.52
CA LYS A 216 -19.77 -1.93 -2.77
C LYS A 216 -18.59 -1.45 -3.62
N ILE A 217 -17.54 -0.91 -2.98
CA ILE A 217 -16.33 -0.47 -3.67
C ILE A 217 -15.63 -1.65 -4.35
N LEU A 218 -15.59 -2.81 -3.72
CA LEU A 218 -14.95 -4.01 -4.22
C LEU A 218 -15.84 -4.85 -5.16
N GLU A 219 -17.14 -4.57 -5.23
CA GLU A 219 -18.13 -5.38 -5.96
C GLU A 219 -18.17 -6.85 -5.51
N LEU A 220 -18.15 -7.06 -4.20
CA LEU A 220 -18.21 -8.37 -3.56
C LEU A 220 -19.63 -8.92 -3.45
#